data_adc6f5d3a5aaff48ebe5c1afa317c3ba
#
_entry.id   adc6f5d3a5aaff48ebe5c1afa317c3ba
#
_cell.length_a   1.000
_cell.length_b   1.000
_cell.length_c   1.000
_cell.angle_alpha   90.00
_cell.angle_beta   90.00
_cell.angle_gamma   90.00
#
_symmetry.space_group_name_H-M   'P 1'
#
loop_
_entity.id
_entity.type
_entity.pdbx_description
1 polymer ?
#
loop_
_entity_poly.entity_id
_entity_poly.type
_entity_poly.pdbx_seq_one_letter_code
_entity_poly.pdbx_strand_id
1 'polypeptide(L)'
;MKACIPLIALVLLSACEVSVKESEDGGNAAAATPAAAAPNPGTALLFADAPADASRAPGGQADLPALQLQVVLDRLGISPGVIDGKEGASLTLALRGFQASRGLTETGTLDDATRSALAAWKDVPATRMVRIPAAFAAGPFVPDLPRETSAQADFAQLGYRSLMEALAERFHTTPETLVALNGPTTKVGAGRVIQVPNVADIDPAALGEDDRGWNRTLLTLAVAPEQPSATRIVVDKSEGVLRAYGEDDKLLMQAPATMGSEHDPLPIGSWKVNGVSRNPDFHYNPKLFWDVSDHKEDKLLKPGPNSPVGVVWIDLSKEHYGIHGTSEPRTIGRTESHGCVRLTNWDVARLAQMVKGGITVIFQA
;
A
#
# COMPACT_ATOMS: atom_id res chain seq x y z
N MET A 1 60.03 21.00 -32.52
CA MET A 1 59.87 22.00 -33.56
C MET A 1 58.78 21.50 -34.52
N LYS A 2 57.82 22.27 -34.79
CA LYS A 2 56.60 22.21 -35.61
C LYS A 2 55.32 21.94 -34.81
N ALA A 3 54.64 23.03 -34.50
CA ALA A 3 53.31 23.19 -34.02
C ALA A 3 52.31 22.87 -35.14
N CYS A 4 51.23 22.12 -34.85
CA CYS A 4 50.02 22.03 -35.70
C CYS A 4 48.86 22.55 -34.89
N ILE A 5 48.24 23.62 -35.40
CA ILE A 5 47.01 24.27 -34.95
C ILE A 5 45.85 23.57 -35.63
N PRO A 6 44.79 23.13 -34.92
CA PRO A 6 43.58 22.72 -35.63
C PRO A 6 42.62 23.90 -35.86
N LEU A 7 42.09 23.92 -37.06
CA LEU A 7 41.17 24.85 -37.64
C LEU A 7 39.75 24.66 -36.99
N ILE A 8 39.19 25.77 -36.48
CA ILE A 8 37.80 25.81 -35.98
C ILE A 8 36.91 26.15 -37.19
N ALA A 9 36.02 25.24 -37.52
CA ALA A 9 34.95 25.45 -38.52
C ALA A 9 33.74 26.11 -37.86
N LEU A 10 33.46 27.34 -38.27
CA LEU A 10 32.29 28.13 -37.90
C LEU A 10 31.09 27.70 -38.76
N VAL A 11 30.06 27.10 -38.17
CA VAL A 11 28.79 26.80 -38.86
C VAL A 11 27.84 27.96 -38.63
N LEU A 12 27.50 28.67 -39.73
CA LEU A 12 26.50 29.72 -39.77
C LEU A 12 25.10 29.07 -39.83
N LEU A 13 24.28 29.33 -38.83
CA LEU A 13 22.85 29.04 -38.84
C LEU A 13 22.12 30.20 -39.53
N SER A 14 21.47 29.91 -40.64
CA SER A 14 20.59 30.86 -41.33
C SER A 14 19.20 30.81 -40.67
N ALA A 15 18.76 31.96 -40.18
CA ALA A 15 17.39 32.16 -39.70
C ALA A 15 16.44 32.37 -40.88
N CYS A 16 15.37 31.57 -40.96
CA CYS A 16 14.23 31.85 -41.83
C CYS A 16 13.26 32.77 -41.08
N GLU A 17 13.16 34.01 -41.55
CA GLU A 17 12.08 34.92 -41.15
C GLU A 17 10.78 34.51 -41.87
N VAL A 18 9.73 34.24 -41.11
CA VAL A 18 8.37 34.09 -41.63
C VAL A 18 7.63 35.39 -41.33
N SER A 19 7.33 36.16 -42.37
CA SER A 19 6.48 37.34 -42.29
C SER A 19 5.00 36.96 -42.23
N VAL A 20 4.33 37.30 -41.13
CA VAL A 20 2.88 37.17 -40.96
C VAL A 20 2.23 38.47 -41.46
N LYS A 21 1.36 38.39 -42.50
CA LYS A 21 0.46 39.45 -42.89
C LYS A 21 -0.70 39.52 -41.92
N GLU A 22 -0.87 40.64 -41.23
CA GLU A 22 -2.09 40.98 -40.51
C GLU A 22 -3.21 41.26 -41.49
N SER A 23 -4.33 40.55 -41.40
CA SER A 23 -5.61 40.91 -41.94
C SER A 23 -6.52 41.35 -40.80
N GLU A 24 -6.83 42.63 -40.74
CA GLU A 24 -7.89 43.18 -39.90
C GLU A 24 -9.24 42.65 -40.39
N ASP A 25 -9.91 41.84 -39.57
CA ASP A 25 -11.35 41.62 -39.71
C ASP A 25 -11.99 41.63 -38.31
N GLY A 26 -12.85 42.60 -38.10
CA GLY A 26 -13.51 42.84 -36.84
C GLY A 26 -14.63 41.82 -36.57
N GLY A 27 -14.33 40.85 -35.73
CA GLY A 27 -15.29 39.89 -35.23
C GLY A 27 -15.33 39.87 -33.71
N ASN A 28 -16.50 40.16 -33.20
CA ASN A 28 -16.87 40.21 -31.77
C ASN A 28 -16.44 38.94 -31.03
N ALA A 29 -15.33 38.98 -30.28
CA ALA A 29 -14.84 37.87 -29.49
C ALA A 29 -15.70 37.76 -28.21
N ALA A 30 -16.61 36.80 -28.18
CA ALA A 30 -17.20 36.32 -26.95
C ALA A 30 -16.07 35.78 -26.05
N ALA A 31 -15.97 36.31 -24.83
CA ALA A 31 -14.97 35.88 -23.85
C ALA A 31 -15.10 34.38 -23.61
N ALA A 32 -14.10 33.62 -24.05
CA ALA A 32 -13.98 32.21 -23.72
C ALA A 32 -13.78 32.08 -22.20
N THR A 33 -14.74 31.48 -21.54
CA THR A 33 -14.59 31.04 -20.13
C THR A 33 -13.33 30.19 -20.06
N PRO A 34 -12.37 30.47 -19.14
CA PRO A 34 -11.19 29.63 -19.02
C PRO A 34 -11.64 28.19 -18.75
N ALA A 35 -11.24 27.28 -19.61
CA ALA A 35 -11.44 25.84 -19.39
C ALA A 35 -10.87 25.51 -18.01
N ALA A 36 -11.69 24.92 -17.13
CA ALA A 36 -11.26 24.48 -15.82
C ALA A 36 -10.04 23.58 -16.03
N ALA A 37 -8.93 23.93 -15.38
CA ALA A 37 -7.71 23.11 -15.43
C ALA A 37 -8.08 21.66 -15.15
N ALA A 38 -7.58 20.73 -15.97
CA ALA A 38 -7.80 19.31 -15.75
C ALA A 38 -7.38 18.96 -14.30
N PRO A 39 -8.21 18.25 -13.52
CA PRO A 39 -7.88 17.96 -12.14
C PRO A 39 -6.56 17.20 -12.09
N ASN A 40 -5.69 17.57 -11.13
CA ASN A 40 -4.45 16.87 -10.87
C ASN A 40 -4.77 15.36 -10.79
N PRO A 41 -4.06 14.49 -11.54
CA PRO A 41 -4.33 13.03 -11.53
C PRO A 41 -4.42 12.43 -10.13
N GLY A 42 -3.68 12.98 -9.15
CA GLY A 42 -3.73 12.58 -7.75
C GLY A 42 -5.09 12.87 -7.09
N THR A 43 -5.68 14.04 -7.35
CA THR A 43 -6.98 14.41 -6.74
C THR A 43 -8.16 13.61 -7.31
N ALA A 44 -8.05 13.11 -8.53
CA ALA A 44 -9.10 12.32 -9.17
C ALA A 44 -9.33 10.94 -8.51
N LEU A 45 -8.38 10.45 -7.71
CA LEU A 45 -8.48 9.18 -6.98
C LEU A 45 -9.00 9.35 -5.54
N LEU A 46 -9.20 10.58 -5.06
CA LEU A 46 -9.63 10.83 -3.69
C LEU A 46 -11.10 10.50 -3.47
N PHE A 47 -11.38 9.84 -2.38
CA PHE A 47 -12.72 9.52 -1.94
C PHE A 47 -13.29 10.70 -1.15
N ALA A 48 -14.35 11.30 -1.67
CA ALA A 48 -15.10 12.31 -0.93
C ALA A 48 -16.11 11.63 0.01
N ASP A 49 -16.30 12.20 1.20
CA ASP A 49 -17.39 11.79 2.06
C ASP A 49 -18.73 12.01 1.35
N ALA A 50 -19.64 11.06 1.50
CA ALA A 50 -20.98 11.22 0.96
C ALA A 50 -21.78 12.18 1.84
N PRO A 51 -22.78 12.93 1.28
CA PRO A 51 -23.69 13.72 2.06
C PRO A 51 -24.34 12.92 3.18
N ALA A 52 -24.65 13.58 4.31
CA ALA A 52 -25.22 12.94 5.51
C ALA A 52 -26.59 12.28 5.26
N ASP A 53 -27.30 12.71 4.22
CA ASP A 53 -28.59 12.15 3.75
C ASP A 53 -28.44 11.01 2.73
N ALA A 54 -27.21 10.63 2.38
CA ALA A 54 -26.99 9.49 1.50
C ALA A 54 -27.62 8.23 2.09
N SER A 55 -28.60 7.69 1.38
CA SER A 55 -29.33 6.50 1.83
C SER A 55 -28.36 5.33 2.04
N ARG A 56 -28.31 4.89 3.29
CA ARG A 56 -27.57 3.68 3.66
C ARG A 56 -28.28 2.49 3.02
N ALA A 57 -27.57 1.68 2.25
CA ALA A 57 -28.10 0.39 1.86
C ALA A 57 -28.40 -0.40 3.15
N PRO A 58 -29.51 -1.22 3.19
CA PRO A 58 -29.76 -2.09 4.32
C PRO A 58 -28.56 -3.01 4.49
N GLY A 59 -27.65 -2.65 5.40
CA GLY A 59 -26.37 -3.33 5.57
C GLY A 59 -26.48 -4.52 6.51
N GLY A 60 -25.59 -5.47 6.36
CA GLY A 60 -25.27 -6.45 7.36
C GLY A 60 -24.77 -5.82 8.65
N GLN A 61 -24.76 -6.57 9.74
CA GLN A 61 -24.13 -6.14 10.99
C GLN A 61 -22.65 -6.51 10.95
N ALA A 62 -21.78 -5.51 10.82
CA ALA A 62 -20.40 -5.67 11.27
C ALA A 62 -20.32 -5.37 12.77
N ASP A 63 -19.43 -6.02 13.50
CA ASP A 63 -19.13 -5.68 14.88
C ASP A 63 -18.43 -4.31 14.90
N LEU A 64 -19.21 -3.27 15.12
CA LEU A 64 -18.72 -1.90 15.05
C LEU A 64 -17.72 -1.54 16.16
N PRO A 65 -17.83 -2.02 17.43
CA PRO A 65 -16.81 -1.76 18.44
C PRO A 65 -15.43 -2.34 18.09
N ALA A 66 -15.36 -3.59 17.65
CA ALA A 66 -14.11 -4.19 17.21
C ALA A 66 -13.58 -3.51 15.92
N LEU A 67 -14.46 -3.19 14.98
CA LEU A 67 -14.10 -2.45 13.78
C LEU A 67 -13.54 -1.05 14.11
N GLN A 68 -14.15 -0.32 15.06
CA GLN A 68 -13.66 0.96 15.53
C GLN A 68 -12.26 0.83 16.12
N LEU A 69 -12.05 -0.17 16.97
CA LEU A 69 -10.74 -0.41 17.58
C LEU A 69 -9.68 -0.72 16.53
N GLN A 70 -9.99 -1.58 15.55
CA GLN A 70 -9.10 -1.88 14.42
C GLN A 70 -8.76 -0.62 13.63
N VAL A 71 -9.74 0.22 13.30
CA VAL A 71 -9.54 1.51 12.59
C VAL A 71 -8.63 2.46 13.37
N VAL A 72 -8.84 2.58 14.68
CA VAL A 72 -8.02 3.46 15.54
C VAL A 72 -6.58 2.95 15.59
N LEU A 73 -6.37 1.66 15.80
CA LEU A 73 -5.04 1.06 15.85
C LEU A 73 -4.30 1.21 14.52
N ASP A 74 -4.96 0.98 13.38
CA ASP A 74 -4.38 1.19 12.06
C ASP A 74 -3.92 2.64 11.85
N ARG A 75 -4.76 3.62 12.22
CA ARG A 75 -4.41 5.06 12.17
C ARG A 75 -3.22 5.42 13.04
N LEU A 76 -2.98 4.69 14.12
CA LEU A 76 -1.85 4.86 15.03
C LEU A 76 -0.56 4.14 14.57
N GLY A 77 -0.59 3.48 13.41
CA GLY A 77 0.55 2.71 12.90
C GLY A 77 0.69 1.32 13.51
N ILE A 78 -0.29 0.90 14.32
CA ILE A 78 -0.35 -0.43 14.92
C ILE A 78 -1.39 -1.25 14.14
N SER A 79 -0.94 -1.87 13.06
CA SER A 79 -1.83 -2.57 12.13
C SER A 79 -2.48 -3.81 12.77
N PRO A 80 -3.81 -3.96 12.66
CA PRO A 80 -4.50 -5.20 13.00
C PRO A 80 -4.48 -6.22 11.84
N GLY A 81 -3.72 -5.95 10.76
CA GLY A 81 -3.87 -6.64 9.48
C GLY A 81 -5.13 -6.15 8.75
N VAL A 82 -6.02 -7.06 8.37
CA VAL A 82 -7.31 -6.66 7.76
C VAL A 82 -8.26 -6.10 8.81
N ILE A 83 -8.94 -5.01 8.47
CA ILE A 83 -10.00 -4.39 9.28
C ILE A 83 -11.32 -5.08 8.91
N ASP A 84 -11.77 -6.04 9.73
CA ASP A 84 -12.94 -6.89 9.44
C ASP A 84 -14.01 -6.89 10.53
N GLY A 85 -13.78 -6.15 11.62
CA GLY A 85 -14.67 -6.08 12.78
C GLY A 85 -14.68 -7.33 13.66
N LYS A 86 -13.73 -8.25 13.46
CA LYS A 86 -13.67 -9.49 14.25
C LYS A 86 -12.64 -9.39 15.36
N GLU A 87 -13.00 -9.92 16.50
CA GLU A 87 -12.05 -10.23 17.56
C GLU A 87 -11.21 -11.45 17.16
N GLY A 88 -9.94 -11.48 17.57
CA GLY A 88 -9.05 -12.60 17.25
C GLY A 88 -7.57 -12.28 17.48
N ALA A 89 -6.70 -13.22 17.09
CA ALA A 89 -5.27 -13.11 17.34
C ALA A 89 -4.65 -11.81 16.78
N SER A 90 -5.01 -11.38 15.58
CA SER A 90 -4.46 -10.16 14.97
C SER A 90 -4.82 -8.90 15.77
N LEU A 91 -6.07 -8.78 16.27
CA LEU A 91 -6.46 -7.66 17.12
C LEU A 91 -5.78 -7.73 18.49
N THR A 92 -5.65 -8.93 19.08
CA THR A 92 -4.89 -9.13 20.33
C THR A 92 -3.45 -8.68 20.19
N LEU A 93 -2.77 -9.05 19.09
CA LEU A 93 -1.40 -8.63 18.79
C LEU A 93 -1.30 -7.12 18.59
N ALA A 94 -2.26 -6.51 17.89
CA ALA A 94 -2.31 -5.06 17.72
C ALA A 94 -2.51 -4.33 19.06
N LEU A 95 -3.36 -4.85 19.95
CA LEU A 95 -3.53 -4.29 21.29
C LEU A 95 -2.23 -4.38 22.10
N ARG A 96 -1.50 -5.52 22.09
CA ARG A 96 -0.17 -5.63 22.72
C ARG A 96 0.80 -4.61 22.18
N GLY A 97 0.88 -4.46 20.85
CA GLY A 97 1.74 -3.45 20.22
C GLY A 97 1.38 -2.02 20.64
N PHE A 98 0.09 -1.70 20.71
CA PHE A 98 -0.36 -0.41 21.24
C PHE A 98 0.05 -0.21 22.70
N GLN A 99 -0.20 -1.21 23.56
CA GLN A 99 0.18 -1.20 24.97
C GLN A 99 1.69 -1.00 25.15
N ALA A 100 2.51 -1.75 24.40
CA ALA A 100 3.97 -1.57 24.37
C ALA A 100 4.37 -0.15 23.97
N SER A 101 3.73 0.42 22.93
CA SER A 101 4.01 1.78 22.45
C SER A 101 3.69 2.87 23.48
N ARG A 102 2.90 2.53 24.50
CA ARG A 102 2.47 3.43 25.61
C ARG A 102 3.09 3.07 26.95
N GLY A 103 3.98 2.08 27.02
CA GLY A 103 4.57 1.62 28.26
C GLY A 103 3.55 0.97 29.23
N LEU A 104 2.46 0.42 28.70
CA LEU A 104 1.45 -0.29 29.46
C LEU A 104 1.81 -1.79 29.55
N THR A 105 1.18 -2.49 30.48
CA THR A 105 1.25 -3.97 30.53
C THR A 105 0.61 -4.55 29.25
N GLU A 106 1.33 -5.43 28.56
CA GLU A 106 0.93 -6.01 27.27
C GLU A 106 -0.08 -7.15 27.44
N THR A 107 -1.27 -6.84 27.94
CA THR A 107 -2.33 -7.84 28.19
C THR A 107 -2.98 -8.34 26.90
N GLY A 108 -2.90 -7.57 25.81
CA GLY A 108 -3.59 -7.85 24.53
C GLY A 108 -5.11 -7.72 24.63
N THR A 109 -5.63 -7.11 25.69
CA THR A 109 -7.05 -6.88 25.92
C THR A 109 -7.35 -5.39 26.06
N LEU A 110 -8.60 -5.00 25.82
CA LEU A 110 -9.06 -3.63 26.02
C LEU A 110 -9.42 -3.41 27.49
N ASP A 111 -8.40 -3.44 28.37
CA ASP A 111 -8.52 -3.14 29.81
C ASP A 111 -8.67 -1.62 30.09
N ASP A 112 -8.87 -1.24 31.34
CA ASP A 112 -9.12 0.18 31.72
C ASP A 112 -7.93 1.09 31.42
N ALA A 113 -6.69 0.61 31.57
CA ALA A 113 -5.49 1.37 31.23
C ALA A 113 -5.42 1.62 29.72
N THR A 114 -5.72 0.60 28.93
CA THR A 114 -5.78 0.68 27.46
C THR A 114 -6.90 1.58 27.00
N ARG A 115 -8.11 1.50 27.59
CA ARG A 115 -9.24 2.43 27.29
C ARG A 115 -8.87 3.86 27.59
N SER A 116 -8.22 4.11 28.72
CA SER A 116 -7.77 5.45 29.12
C SER A 116 -6.74 6.01 28.12
N ALA A 117 -5.79 5.18 27.69
CA ALA A 117 -4.78 5.57 26.70
C ALA A 117 -5.39 5.83 25.30
N LEU A 118 -6.51 5.17 24.95
CA LEU A 118 -7.25 5.36 23.71
C LEU A 118 -8.30 6.48 23.77
N ALA A 119 -8.51 7.12 24.92
CA ALA A 119 -9.60 8.08 25.12
C ALA A 119 -9.61 9.25 24.11
N ALA A 120 -8.45 9.68 23.63
CA ALA A 120 -8.35 10.75 22.61
C ALA A 120 -8.97 10.37 21.27
N TRP A 121 -9.14 9.07 20.98
CA TRP A 121 -9.68 8.54 19.72
C TRP A 121 -11.07 7.91 19.84
N LYS A 122 -11.71 8.02 21.01
CA LYS A 122 -13.03 7.41 21.29
C LYS A 122 -14.13 7.86 20.33
N ASP A 123 -14.01 9.06 19.78
CA ASP A 123 -15.00 9.66 18.88
C ASP A 123 -14.68 9.42 17.39
N VAL A 124 -13.60 8.70 17.07
CA VAL A 124 -13.32 8.28 15.70
C VAL A 124 -14.35 7.23 15.28
N PRO A 125 -15.17 7.49 14.24
CA PRO A 125 -16.18 6.52 13.82
C PRO A 125 -15.52 5.25 13.23
N ALA A 126 -16.13 4.10 13.47
CA ALA A 126 -15.68 2.82 12.88
C ALA A 126 -15.73 2.84 11.35
N THR A 127 -16.75 3.48 10.79
CA THR A 127 -17.01 3.52 9.35
C THR A 127 -17.37 4.93 8.90
N ARG A 128 -17.26 5.17 7.60
CA ARG A 128 -17.78 6.37 6.93
C ARG A 128 -18.45 6.00 5.60
N MET A 129 -19.31 6.90 5.12
CA MET A 129 -19.92 6.79 3.79
C MET A 129 -19.07 7.56 2.79
N VAL A 130 -18.69 6.90 1.70
CA VAL A 130 -17.85 7.52 0.66
C VAL A 130 -18.47 7.36 -0.73
N ARG A 131 -18.22 8.34 -1.59
CA ARG A 131 -18.53 8.25 -3.02
C ARG A 131 -17.33 7.72 -3.78
N ILE A 132 -17.53 6.66 -4.55
CA ILE A 132 -16.46 6.04 -5.36
C ILE A 132 -16.10 6.99 -6.52
N PRO A 133 -14.83 7.45 -6.61
CA PRO A 133 -14.38 8.31 -7.69
C PRO A 133 -14.43 7.61 -9.04
N ALA A 134 -14.78 8.33 -10.11
CA ALA A 134 -14.83 7.76 -11.44
C ALA A 134 -13.45 7.23 -11.91
N ALA A 135 -12.38 7.96 -11.61
CA ALA A 135 -11.01 7.54 -11.95
C ALA A 135 -10.56 6.28 -11.21
N PHE A 136 -11.00 6.09 -9.94
CA PHE A 136 -10.74 4.87 -9.20
C PHE A 136 -11.55 3.69 -9.77
N ALA A 137 -12.82 3.92 -10.08
CA ALA A 137 -13.70 2.91 -10.65
C ALA A 137 -13.31 2.48 -12.07
N ALA A 138 -12.58 3.31 -12.80
CA ALA A 138 -12.09 3.00 -14.15
C ALA A 138 -10.95 1.97 -14.18
N GLY A 139 -10.27 1.72 -13.08
CA GLY A 139 -9.15 0.78 -13.03
C GLY A 139 -7.81 1.37 -13.51
N PRO A 140 -6.98 0.59 -14.17
CA PRO A 140 -7.25 -0.69 -14.87
C PRO A 140 -7.45 -1.90 -13.95
N PHE A 141 -8.22 -2.88 -14.41
CA PHE A 141 -8.42 -4.18 -13.76
C PHE A 141 -7.99 -5.32 -14.67
N VAL A 142 -7.61 -6.46 -14.06
CA VAL A 142 -7.15 -7.68 -14.76
C VAL A 142 -8.00 -8.86 -14.26
N PRO A 143 -9.27 -9.00 -14.71
CA PRO A 143 -10.20 -10.01 -14.21
C PRO A 143 -9.71 -11.44 -14.37
N ASP A 144 -9.03 -11.72 -15.48
CA ASP A 144 -8.57 -13.06 -15.87
C ASP A 144 -7.16 -13.39 -15.38
N LEU A 145 -6.61 -12.62 -14.42
CA LEU A 145 -5.29 -12.86 -13.87
C LEU A 145 -5.23 -14.26 -13.22
N PRO A 146 -4.38 -15.18 -13.76
CA PRO A 146 -4.29 -16.55 -13.26
C PRO A 146 -3.72 -16.58 -11.83
N ARG A 147 -4.02 -17.66 -11.10
CA ARG A 147 -3.44 -17.91 -9.78
C ARG A 147 -2.06 -18.51 -9.87
N GLU A 148 -1.80 -19.23 -10.95
CA GLU A 148 -0.50 -19.89 -11.19
C GLU A 148 0.55 -18.83 -11.55
N THR A 149 1.62 -18.77 -10.76
CA THR A 149 2.62 -17.70 -10.81
C THR A 149 3.31 -17.60 -12.16
N SER A 150 3.71 -18.72 -12.78
CA SER A 150 4.40 -18.68 -14.06
C SER A 150 3.52 -18.16 -15.20
N ALA A 151 2.21 -18.41 -15.14
CA ALA A 151 1.24 -17.90 -16.12
C ALA A 151 0.99 -16.39 -16.00
N GLN A 152 1.35 -15.78 -14.87
CA GLN A 152 1.23 -14.33 -14.69
C GLN A 152 2.25 -13.54 -15.52
N ALA A 153 3.31 -14.17 -16.00
CA ALA A 153 4.35 -13.53 -16.81
C ALA A 153 3.84 -13.00 -18.17
N ASP A 154 2.73 -13.54 -18.67
CA ASP A 154 2.13 -13.10 -19.93
C ASP A 154 1.29 -11.81 -19.80
N PHE A 155 1.13 -11.31 -18.59
CA PHE A 155 0.32 -10.11 -18.30
C PHE A 155 1.19 -8.85 -18.23
N ALA A 156 0.71 -7.76 -18.81
CA ALA A 156 1.40 -6.48 -18.83
C ALA A 156 1.50 -5.81 -17.45
N GLN A 157 0.64 -6.22 -16.50
CA GLN A 157 0.62 -5.79 -15.10
C GLN A 157 -0.13 -6.82 -14.26
N LEU A 158 0.23 -6.93 -12.97
CA LEU A 158 -0.45 -7.77 -12.00
C LEU A 158 -1.41 -6.91 -11.15
N GLY A 159 -2.30 -6.19 -11.85
CA GLY A 159 -3.28 -5.28 -11.26
C GLY A 159 -4.38 -5.99 -10.48
N TYR A 160 -5.25 -5.22 -9.82
CA TYR A 160 -6.45 -5.77 -9.17
C TYR A 160 -7.35 -6.49 -10.19
N ARG A 161 -7.98 -7.58 -9.77
CA ARG A 161 -8.94 -8.32 -10.61
C ARG A 161 -10.27 -7.61 -10.76
N SER A 162 -10.63 -6.77 -9.76
CA SER A 162 -11.92 -6.08 -9.75
C SER A 162 -11.89 -4.78 -8.95
N LEU A 163 -12.88 -3.92 -9.17
CA LEU A 163 -13.09 -2.74 -8.35
C LEU A 163 -13.33 -3.08 -6.87
N MET A 164 -14.04 -4.19 -6.59
CA MET A 164 -14.31 -4.61 -5.21
C MET A 164 -13.00 -4.97 -4.48
N GLU A 165 -12.08 -5.66 -5.14
CA GLU A 165 -10.75 -5.98 -4.61
C GLU A 165 -9.94 -4.71 -4.35
N ALA A 166 -9.90 -3.78 -5.31
CA ALA A 166 -9.21 -2.51 -5.16
C ALA A 166 -9.78 -1.66 -4.00
N LEU A 167 -11.13 -1.65 -3.84
CA LEU A 167 -11.78 -0.97 -2.72
C LEU A 167 -11.45 -1.64 -1.38
N ALA A 168 -11.36 -2.97 -1.35
CA ALA A 168 -11.00 -3.69 -0.14
C ALA A 168 -9.58 -3.31 0.33
N GLU A 169 -8.58 -3.29 -0.55
CA GLU A 169 -7.24 -2.85 -0.19
C GLU A 169 -7.17 -1.36 0.14
N ARG A 170 -7.91 -0.50 -0.58
CA ARG A 170 -7.99 0.94 -0.28
C ARG A 170 -8.45 1.23 1.14
N PHE A 171 -9.33 0.41 1.68
CA PHE A 171 -9.87 0.56 3.02
C PHE A 171 -9.35 -0.49 4.01
N HIS A 172 -8.19 -1.10 3.72
CA HIS A 172 -7.47 -2.05 4.55
C HIS A 172 -8.36 -3.22 5.04
N THR A 173 -9.26 -3.67 4.20
CA THR A 173 -10.29 -4.66 4.54
C THR A 173 -10.39 -5.78 3.49
N THR A 174 -11.49 -6.50 3.50
CA THR A 174 -11.78 -7.57 2.54
C THR A 174 -13.06 -7.31 1.75
N PRO A 175 -13.22 -7.89 0.55
CA PRO A 175 -14.48 -7.85 -0.20
C PRO A 175 -15.69 -8.31 0.65
N GLU A 176 -15.50 -9.35 1.46
CA GLU A 176 -16.55 -9.89 2.33
C GLU A 176 -16.98 -8.88 3.40
N THR A 177 -16.04 -8.15 3.99
CA THR A 177 -16.35 -7.09 4.96
C THR A 177 -17.09 -5.93 4.29
N LEU A 178 -16.70 -5.52 3.09
CA LEU A 178 -17.42 -4.50 2.34
C LEU A 178 -18.87 -4.94 2.04
N VAL A 179 -19.07 -6.21 1.68
CA VAL A 179 -20.43 -6.78 1.50
C VAL A 179 -21.18 -6.81 2.83
N ALA A 180 -20.54 -7.20 3.94
CA ALA A 180 -21.17 -7.22 5.26
C ALA A 180 -21.63 -5.82 5.70
N LEU A 181 -20.84 -4.76 5.40
CA LEU A 181 -21.19 -3.37 5.71
C LEU A 181 -22.31 -2.81 4.83
N ASN A 182 -22.42 -3.27 3.58
CA ASN A 182 -23.31 -2.67 2.57
C ASN A 182 -24.48 -3.58 2.14
N GLY A 183 -24.49 -4.82 2.59
CA GLY A 183 -25.49 -5.81 2.24
C GLY A 183 -25.12 -6.69 1.02
N PRO A 184 -25.79 -7.85 0.86
CA PRO A 184 -25.42 -8.86 -0.13
C PRO A 184 -25.65 -8.43 -1.59
N THR A 185 -26.44 -7.39 -1.82
CA THR A 185 -26.71 -6.83 -3.15
C THR A 185 -25.83 -5.63 -3.47
N THR A 186 -24.74 -5.41 -2.73
CA THR A 186 -23.81 -4.30 -2.90
C THR A 186 -23.30 -4.21 -4.33
N LYS A 187 -23.55 -3.06 -4.96
CA LYS A 187 -23.05 -2.74 -6.28
C LYS A 187 -22.02 -1.60 -6.16
N VAL A 188 -20.82 -1.84 -6.68
CA VAL A 188 -19.75 -0.84 -6.74
C VAL A 188 -19.62 -0.29 -8.16
N GLY A 189 -19.20 0.97 -8.29
CA GLY A 189 -19.03 1.66 -9.57
C GLY A 189 -18.87 3.16 -9.37
N ALA A 190 -18.51 3.87 -10.42
CA ALA A 190 -18.34 5.32 -10.42
C ALA A 190 -19.58 6.04 -9.83
N GLY A 191 -19.34 6.97 -8.91
CA GLY A 191 -20.39 7.77 -8.27
C GLY A 191 -21.26 7.02 -7.24
N ARG A 192 -21.11 5.70 -7.10
CA ARG A 192 -21.83 4.94 -6.05
C ARG A 192 -21.32 5.33 -4.67
N VAL A 193 -22.26 5.34 -3.73
CA VAL A 193 -21.95 5.58 -2.30
C VAL A 193 -21.93 4.22 -1.60
N ILE A 194 -20.89 4.00 -0.80
CA ILE A 194 -20.70 2.78 -0.01
C ILE A 194 -20.22 3.12 1.40
N GLN A 195 -20.54 2.25 2.36
CA GLN A 195 -19.99 2.28 3.71
C GLN A 195 -18.67 1.50 3.73
N VAL A 196 -17.66 2.10 4.33
CA VAL A 196 -16.29 1.56 4.39
C VAL A 196 -15.69 1.73 5.78
N PRO A 197 -14.68 0.95 6.18
CA PRO A 197 -13.87 1.26 7.35
C PRO A 197 -13.30 2.68 7.26
N ASN A 198 -13.25 3.40 8.37
CA ASN A 198 -12.81 4.79 8.41
C ASN A 198 -11.27 4.90 8.43
N VAL A 199 -10.62 4.29 7.44
CA VAL A 199 -9.17 4.44 7.21
C VAL A 199 -8.85 5.91 6.89
N ALA A 200 -7.70 6.40 7.38
CA ALA A 200 -7.28 7.77 7.14
C ALA A 200 -7.03 8.01 5.63
N ASP A 201 -7.46 9.17 5.14
CA ASP A 201 -7.07 9.63 3.81
C ASP A 201 -5.66 10.22 3.83
N ILE A 202 -5.06 10.31 2.66
CA ILE A 202 -3.78 10.99 2.48
C ILE A 202 -4.01 12.38 1.87
N ASP A 203 -3.13 13.31 2.21
CA ASP A 203 -3.08 14.60 1.52
C ASP A 203 -2.32 14.43 0.19
N PRO A 204 -2.96 14.60 -0.96
CA PRO A 204 -2.28 14.47 -2.25
C PRO A 204 -1.22 15.56 -2.48
N ALA A 205 -1.27 16.69 -1.74
CA ALA A 205 -0.25 17.72 -1.80
C ALA A 205 1.09 17.28 -1.18
N ALA A 206 1.06 16.26 -0.32
CA ALA A 206 2.27 15.67 0.27
C ALA A 206 2.97 14.68 -0.67
N LEU A 207 2.36 14.30 -1.81
CA LEU A 207 2.98 13.41 -2.78
C LEU A 207 4.14 14.12 -3.49
N GLY A 208 5.30 13.47 -3.51
CA GLY A 208 6.49 13.95 -4.22
C GLY A 208 6.50 13.58 -5.71
N GLU A 209 7.70 13.57 -6.29
CA GLU A 209 7.89 13.06 -7.65
C GLU A 209 7.41 11.60 -7.76
N ASP A 210 6.74 11.28 -8.88
CA ASP A 210 6.24 9.93 -9.12
C ASP A 210 7.31 9.08 -9.80
N ASP A 211 7.75 8.02 -9.12
CA ASP A 211 8.60 6.99 -9.69
C ASP A 211 7.80 5.69 -9.80
N ARG A 212 7.78 5.10 -11.01
CA ARG A 212 7.12 3.82 -11.30
C ARG A 212 5.63 3.76 -10.91
N GLY A 213 4.91 4.88 -10.90
CA GLY A 213 3.51 4.96 -10.48
C GLY A 213 3.31 4.81 -8.95
N TRP A 214 4.34 5.09 -8.15
CA TRP A 214 4.28 4.92 -6.69
C TRP A 214 3.24 5.82 -6.01
N ASN A 215 3.09 7.07 -6.48
CA ASN A 215 2.07 7.98 -5.97
C ASN A 215 0.65 7.41 -6.13
N ARG A 216 0.38 6.78 -7.29
CA ARG A 216 -0.89 6.09 -7.51
C ARG A 216 -1.06 4.92 -6.54
N THR A 217 -0.01 4.15 -6.27
CA THR A 217 -0.04 3.04 -5.31
C THR A 217 -0.35 3.54 -3.91
N LEU A 218 0.30 4.61 -3.44
CA LEU A 218 0.02 5.22 -2.13
C LEU A 218 -1.43 5.70 -2.02
N LEU A 219 -1.95 6.39 -3.04
CA LEU A 219 -3.35 6.82 -3.11
C LEU A 219 -4.32 5.64 -3.07
N THR A 220 -4.00 4.58 -3.81
CA THR A 220 -4.85 3.38 -3.88
C THR A 220 -4.85 2.60 -2.57
N LEU A 221 -3.77 2.64 -1.80
CA LEU A 221 -3.63 1.97 -0.51
C LEU A 221 -3.91 2.88 0.71
N ALA A 222 -4.23 4.15 0.52
CA ALA A 222 -4.38 5.12 1.61
C ALA A 222 -3.16 5.21 2.54
N VAL A 223 -1.96 5.12 1.99
CA VAL A 223 -0.71 5.21 2.75
C VAL A 223 -0.08 6.58 2.56
N ALA A 224 0.04 7.35 3.64
CA ALA A 224 0.66 8.68 3.58
C ALA A 224 2.13 8.58 3.13
N PRO A 225 2.59 9.47 2.24
CA PRO A 225 3.96 9.47 1.75
C PRO A 225 4.98 9.83 2.84
N GLU A 226 4.58 10.67 3.78
CA GLU A 226 5.39 11.05 4.93
C GLU A 226 5.15 10.07 6.09
N GLN A 227 6.20 9.37 6.48
CA GLN A 227 6.22 8.47 7.61
C GLN A 227 7.43 8.78 8.51
N PRO A 228 7.37 8.51 9.80
CA PRO A 228 8.54 8.65 10.68
C PRO A 228 9.65 7.70 10.24
N SER A 229 10.91 8.16 10.32
CA SER A 229 12.08 7.35 9.95
C SER A 229 12.35 6.25 10.97
N ALA A 230 12.43 5.01 10.52
CA ALA A 230 12.86 3.89 11.33
C ALA A 230 14.40 3.80 11.36
N THR A 231 14.93 3.39 12.52
CA THR A 231 16.37 3.11 12.72
C THR A 231 16.66 1.62 12.75
N ARG A 232 15.67 0.79 13.11
CA ARG A 232 15.74 -0.66 13.06
C ARG A 232 14.37 -1.31 12.88
N ILE A 233 14.40 -2.54 12.39
CA ILE A 233 13.25 -3.44 12.27
C ILE A 233 13.50 -4.67 13.15
N VAL A 234 12.47 -5.17 13.82
CA VAL A 234 12.45 -6.45 14.52
C VAL A 234 11.33 -7.31 13.95
N VAL A 235 11.66 -8.50 13.50
CA VAL A 235 10.71 -9.54 13.07
C VAL A 235 10.74 -10.62 14.14
N ASP A 236 9.64 -10.78 14.86
CA ASP A 236 9.47 -11.74 15.94
C ASP A 236 8.63 -12.91 15.46
N LYS A 237 9.27 -14.08 15.34
CA LYS A 237 8.61 -15.29 14.86
C LYS A 237 7.60 -15.82 15.87
N SER A 238 7.93 -15.76 17.16
CA SER A 238 7.07 -16.29 18.22
C SER A 238 5.75 -15.54 18.35
N GLU A 239 5.78 -14.23 18.08
CA GLU A 239 4.59 -13.38 18.10
C GLU A 239 3.93 -13.23 16.73
N GLY A 240 4.62 -13.55 15.64
CA GLY A 240 4.10 -13.37 14.28
C GLY A 240 3.95 -11.91 13.86
N VAL A 241 4.87 -11.04 14.29
CA VAL A 241 4.82 -9.59 14.03
C VAL A 241 6.13 -9.04 13.48
N LEU A 242 6.01 -7.95 12.74
CA LEU A 242 7.11 -7.05 12.41
C LEU A 242 6.91 -5.73 13.14
N ARG A 243 7.97 -5.21 13.76
CA ARG A 243 8.02 -3.91 14.44
C ARG A 243 9.09 -3.02 13.83
N ALA A 244 8.76 -1.76 13.58
CA ALA A 244 9.72 -0.73 13.20
C ALA A 244 9.88 0.26 14.35
N TYR A 245 11.14 0.51 14.71
CA TYR A 245 11.52 1.40 15.82
C TYR A 245 12.26 2.61 15.29
N GLY A 246 11.99 3.76 15.87
CA GLY A 246 12.71 5.00 15.66
C GLY A 246 13.88 5.17 16.63
N GLU A 247 14.27 6.43 16.83
CA GLU A 247 15.24 6.80 17.86
C GLU A 247 14.65 6.50 19.25
N ASP A 248 15.55 6.32 20.22
CA ASP A 248 15.21 6.01 21.63
C ASP A 248 14.28 4.78 21.77
N ASP A 249 14.40 3.83 20.86
CA ASP A 249 13.59 2.59 20.84
C ASP A 249 12.07 2.83 20.79
N LYS A 250 11.65 3.98 20.33
CA LYS A 250 10.23 4.29 20.15
C LYS A 250 9.61 3.39 19.09
N LEU A 251 8.59 2.62 19.45
CA LEU A 251 7.79 1.86 18.50
C LEU A 251 7.01 2.80 17.59
N LEU A 252 7.30 2.77 16.29
CA LEU A 252 6.68 3.61 15.26
C LEU A 252 5.60 2.86 14.50
N MET A 253 5.80 1.55 14.27
CA MET A 253 4.89 0.69 13.54
C MET A 253 4.97 -0.73 14.07
N GLN A 254 3.82 -1.41 14.13
CA GLN A 254 3.72 -2.85 14.23
C GLN A 254 2.71 -3.37 13.21
N ALA A 255 3.02 -4.50 12.59
CA ALA A 255 2.11 -5.21 11.70
C ALA A 255 2.21 -6.72 11.92
N PRO A 256 1.10 -7.47 11.80
CA PRO A 256 1.17 -8.92 11.73
C PRO A 256 1.95 -9.33 10.49
N ALA A 257 2.71 -10.42 10.59
CA ALA A 257 3.56 -10.89 9.52
C ALA A 257 3.43 -12.41 9.34
N THR A 258 3.54 -12.86 8.10
CA THR A 258 3.75 -14.26 7.76
C THR A 258 5.23 -14.46 7.47
N MET A 259 5.87 -15.46 8.07
CA MET A 259 7.31 -15.63 7.97
C MET A 259 7.73 -17.08 8.16
N GLY A 260 8.57 -17.56 7.24
CA GLY A 260 9.17 -18.88 7.31
C GLY A 260 8.19 -20.03 7.51
N SER A 261 8.70 -21.22 7.38
CA SER A 261 8.01 -22.51 7.63
C SER A 261 8.95 -23.45 8.39
N GLU A 262 8.51 -24.67 8.62
CA GLU A 262 9.42 -25.74 9.08
C GLU A 262 10.45 -26.09 8.01
N HIS A 263 10.05 -26.00 6.73
CA HIS A 263 10.90 -26.31 5.59
C HIS A 263 11.88 -25.20 5.24
N ASP A 264 11.39 -23.95 5.23
CA ASP A 264 12.19 -22.74 4.98
C ASP A 264 12.09 -21.81 6.20
N PRO A 265 12.84 -22.09 7.27
CA PRO A 265 12.73 -21.34 8.52
C PRO A 265 13.21 -19.91 8.36
N LEU A 266 12.59 -18.99 9.11
CA LEU A 266 13.08 -17.63 9.24
C LEU A 266 14.56 -17.65 9.69
N PRO A 267 15.49 -17.01 8.95
CA PRO A 267 16.91 -17.05 9.28
C PRO A 267 17.21 -16.11 10.46
N ILE A 268 17.12 -16.65 11.67
CA ILE A 268 17.37 -15.91 12.91
C ILE A 268 18.75 -15.23 12.86
N GLY A 269 18.81 -13.95 13.24
CA GLY A 269 20.04 -13.18 13.21
C GLY A 269 19.81 -11.69 12.92
N SER A 270 20.90 -11.00 12.58
CA SER A 270 20.90 -9.58 12.28
C SER A 270 21.31 -9.35 10.82
N TRP A 271 20.51 -8.65 10.09
CA TRP A 271 20.64 -8.34 8.67
C TRP A 271 20.62 -6.83 8.46
N LYS A 272 20.86 -6.39 7.23
CA LYS A 272 20.74 -5.00 6.81
C LYS A 272 19.75 -4.88 5.66
N VAL A 273 19.03 -3.77 5.59
CA VAL A 273 18.33 -3.37 4.38
C VAL A 273 19.37 -2.97 3.33
N ASN A 274 19.39 -3.63 2.17
CA ASN A 274 20.20 -3.23 1.03
C ASN A 274 19.51 -2.10 0.24
N GLY A 275 18.20 -2.23 0.01
CA GLY A 275 17.42 -1.27 -0.75
C GLY A 275 15.92 -1.52 -0.65
N VAL A 276 15.14 -0.57 -1.18
CA VAL A 276 13.68 -0.64 -1.25
C VAL A 276 13.26 -0.44 -2.70
N SER A 277 12.61 -1.44 -3.27
CA SER A 277 12.02 -1.39 -4.60
C SER A 277 10.51 -1.20 -4.50
N ARG A 278 10.02 -0.10 -5.07
CA ARG A 278 8.60 0.27 -5.14
C ARG A 278 8.02 -0.17 -6.48
N ASN A 279 6.85 -0.79 -6.47
CA ASN A 279 6.25 -1.43 -7.63
C ASN A 279 7.29 -2.29 -8.41
N PRO A 280 7.92 -3.30 -7.75
CA PRO A 280 9.01 -4.05 -8.36
C PRO A 280 8.51 -4.96 -9.49
N ASP A 281 9.33 -5.12 -10.54
CA ASP A 281 9.29 -6.35 -11.32
C ASP A 281 9.80 -7.49 -10.43
N PHE A 282 9.22 -8.68 -10.53
CA PHE A 282 9.62 -9.82 -9.72
C PHE A 282 10.24 -10.93 -10.59
N HIS A 283 11.48 -11.25 -10.31
CA HIS A 283 12.16 -12.36 -10.98
C HIS A 283 11.82 -13.66 -10.27
N TYR A 284 10.80 -14.35 -10.81
CA TYR A 284 10.36 -15.64 -10.30
C TYR A 284 11.32 -16.73 -10.74
N ASN A 285 12.04 -17.34 -9.79
CA ASN A 285 12.90 -18.50 -10.00
C ASN A 285 12.29 -19.72 -9.28
N PRO A 286 11.69 -20.67 -10.02
CA PRO A 286 11.06 -21.86 -9.43
C PRO A 286 11.96 -22.68 -8.52
N LYS A 287 13.28 -22.70 -8.78
CA LYS A 287 14.27 -23.45 -7.99
C LYS A 287 14.42 -22.97 -6.55
N LEU A 288 13.90 -21.79 -6.24
CA LEU A 288 13.88 -21.26 -4.87
C LEU A 288 12.65 -21.71 -4.07
N PHE A 289 11.78 -22.54 -4.66
CA PHE A 289 10.51 -22.96 -4.06
C PHE A 289 10.42 -24.49 -4.06
N TRP A 290 10.54 -25.11 -2.91
CA TRP A 290 10.56 -26.57 -2.74
C TRP A 290 9.27 -27.28 -3.19
N ASP A 291 8.15 -26.57 -3.21
CA ASP A 291 6.82 -27.03 -3.61
C ASP A 291 6.52 -26.78 -5.10
N VAL A 292 7.51 -26.27 -5.84
CA VAL A 292 7.42 -26.01 -7.27
C VAL A 292 8.39 -26.89 -8.03
N SER A 293 7.99 -27.40 -9.20
CA SER A 293 8.85 -28.23 -10.03
C SER A 293 10.04 -27.45 -10.60
N ASP A 294 11.26 -27.96 -10.42
CA ASP A 294 12.51 -27.39 -10.96
C ASP A 294 12.56 -27.33 -12.50
N HIS A 295 11.62 -28.00 -13.17
CA HIS A 295 11.52 -27.98 -14.63
C HIS A 295 10.84 -26.73 -15.19
N LYS A 296 10.25 -25.89 -14.32
CA LYS A 296 9.68 -24.60 -14.74
C LYS A 296 10.80 -23.61 -15.02
N GLU A 297 10.58 -22.77 -16.03
CA GLU A 297 11.52 -21.72 -16.41
C GLU A 297 11.38 -20.50 -15.50
N ASP A 298 12.50 -19.80 -15.32
CA ASP A 298 12.51 -18.48 -14.68
C ASP A 298 11.63 -17.50 -15.48
N LYS A 299 10.87 -16.65 -14.77
CA LYS A 299 9.97 -15.67 -15.39
C LYS A 299 10.15 -14.30 -14.75
N LEU A 300 10.04 -13.26 -15.57
CA LEU A 300 9.96 -11.89 -15.09
C LEU A 300 8.48 -11.48 -15.00
N LEU A 301 7.99 -11.29 -13.79
CA LEU A 301 6.63 -10.86 -13.51
C LEU A 301 6.57 -9.33 -13.41
N LYS A 302 5.51 -8.75 -13.97
CA LYS A 302 5.29 -7.32 -13.96
C LYS A 302 4.77 -6.84 -12.59
N PRO A 303 4.95 -5.54 -12.26
CA PRO A 303 4.47 -4.99 -11.00
C PRO A 303 2.95 -5.01 -10.87
N GLY A 304 2.50 -4.93 -9.63
CA GLY A 304 1.10 -4.76 -9.27
C GLY A 304 0.74 -5.37 -7.92
N PRO A 305 -0.42 -5.01 -7.35
CA PRO A 305 -0.85 -5.50 -6.04
C PRO A 305 -1.05 -7.02 -5.99
N ASN A 306 -1.32 -7.65 -7.13
CA ASN A 306 -1.44 -9.09 -7.26
C ASN A 306 -0.13 -9.81 -7.64
N SER A 307 1.02 -9.10 -7.63
CA SER A 307 2.34 -9.73 -7.71
C SER A 307 2.57 -10.64 -6.49
N PRO A 308 3.30 -11.75 -6.63
CA PRO A 308 3.69 -12.59 -5.49
C PRO A 308 4.40 -11.82 -4.37
N VAL A 309 5.07 -10.73 -4.70
CA VAL A 309 5.75 -9.84 -3.75
C VAL A 309 4.97 -8.55 -3.47
N GLY A 310 3.74 -8.44 -3.97
CA GLY A 310 2.92 -7.25 -3.82
C GLY A 310 3.55 -6.00 -4.43
N VAL A 311 3.36 -4.86 -3.76
CA VAL A 311 3.76 -3.54 -4.28
C VAL A 311 5.15 -3.08 -3.81
N VAL A 312 5.83 -3.82 -2.94
CA VAL A 312 7.15 -3.47 -2.38
C VAL A 312 7.99 -4.72 -2.20
N TRP A 313 9.28 -4.59 -2.48
CA TRP A 313 10.33 -5.50 -2.05
C TRP A 313 11.40 -4.71 -1.29
N ILE A 314 11.60 -5.03 0.00
CA ILE A 314 12.69 -4.54 0.82
C ILE A 314 13.75 -5.62 0.85
N ASP A 315 14.84 -5.40 0.12
CA ASP A 315 15.94 -6.34 -0.02
C ASP A 315 16.82 -6.38 1.22
N LEU A 316 17.21 -7.57 1.65
CA LEU A 316 18.04 -7.77 2.84
C LEU A 316 19.43 -8.28 2.49
N SER A 317 20.40 -8.04 3.35
CA SER A 317 21.75 -8.57 3.22
C SER A 317 21.85 -10.09 3.33
N LYS A 318 20.78 -10.76 3.74
CA LYS A 318 20.63 -12.22 3.61
C LYS A 318 20.18 -12.51 2.19
N GLU A 319 21.01 -13.21 1.45
CA GLU A 319 20.75 -13.59 0.05
C GLU A 319 19.40 -14.32 -0.09
N HIS A 320 18.60 -13.91 -1.08
CA HIS A 320 17.25 -14.41 -1.39
C HIS A 320 16.17 -14.11 -0.34
N TYR A 321 16.43 -13.27 0.67
CA TYR A 321 15.47 -12.90 1.68
C TYR A 321 15.06 -11.42 1.57
N GLY A 322 13.78 -11.18 1.79
CA GLY A 322 13.20 -9.82 1.77
C GLY A 322 11.97 -9.70 2.65
N ILE A 323 11.54 -8.45 2.82
CA ILE A 323 10.24 -8.10 3.40
C ILE A 323 9.40 -7.53 2.27
N HIS A 324 8.19 -8.09 2.05
CA HIS A 324 7.40 -7.74 0.88
C HIS A 324 5.89 -7.80 1.12
N GLY A 325 5.11 -7.29 0.16
CA GLY A 325 3.65 -7.36 0.19
C GLY A 325 3.08 -8.72 -0.21
N THR A 326 1.75 -8.79 -0.30
CA THR A 326 1.04 -10.00 -0.72
C THR A 326 -0.23 -9.66 -1.49
N SER A 327 -0.58 -10.51 -2.46
CA SER A 327 -1.88 -10.50 -3.13
C SER A 327 -3.03 -11.06 -2.26
N GLU A 328 -2.71 -11.67 -1.11
CA GLU A 328 -3.68 -12.36 -0.25
C GLU A 328 -3.61 -11.84 1.19
N PRO A 329 -4.03 -10.59 1.46
CA PRO A 329 -3.87 -9.95 2.77
C PRO A 329 -4.52 -10.73 3.92
N ARG A 330 -5.57 -11.52 3.63
CA ARG A 330 -6.25 -12.37 4.63
C ARG A 330 -5.39 -13.50 5.17
N THR A 331 -4.32 -13.87 4.49
CA THR A 331 -3.44 -14.98 4.87
C THR A 331 -2.33 -14.55 5.84
N ILE A 332 -2.12 -13.25 6.00
CA ILE A 332 -1.09 -12.72 6.91
C ILE A 332 -1.34 -13.20 8.35
N GLY A 333 -0.28 -13.78 8.96
CA GLY A 333 -0.32 -14.38 10.29
C GLY A 333 -1.10 -15.70 10.39
N ARG A 334 -1.51 -16.30 9.26
CA ARG A 334 -2.33 -17.53 9.22
C ARG A 334 -1.73 -18.65 8.35
N THR A 335 -0.72 -18.33 7.58
CA THR A 335 -0.01 -19.25 6.70
C THR A 335 1.48 -19.15 6.94
N GLU A 336 2.24 -20.02 6.30
CA GLU A 336 3.70 -20.00 6.29
C GLU A 336 4.22 -19.40 4.98
N SER A 337 5.51 -19.07 4.93
CA SER A 337 6.20 -18.61 3.73
C SER A 337 7.43 -19.45 3.43
N HIS A 338 8.01 -19.25 2.23
CA HIS A 338 9.30 -19.82 1.82
C HIS A 338 10.48 -18.99 2.36
N GLY A 339 10.41 -18.59 3.65
CA GLY A 339 11.48 -17.87 4.33
C GLY A 339 11.32 -16.36 4.41
N CYS A 340 10.80 -15.70 3.37
CA CYS A 340 10.59 -14.25 3.34
C CYS A 340 9.51 -13.78 4.34
N VAL A 341 9.57 -12.50 4.71
CA VAL A 341 8.58 -11.86 5.58
C VAL A 341 7.50 -11.19 4.73
N ARG A 342 6.26 -11.65 4.84
CA ARG A 342 5.10 -11.12 4.11
C ARG A 342 4.28 -10.21 5.02
N LEU A 343 3.92 -9.05 4.49
CA LEU A 343 2.98 -8.09 5.08
C LEU A 343 1.81 -7.86 4.12
N THR A 344 0.76 -7.19 4.57
CA THR A 344 -0.23 -6.64 3.63
C THR A 344 0.41 -5.59 2.71
N ASN A 345 -0.20 -5.30 1.56
CA ASN A 345 0.33 -4.29 0.65
C ASN A 345 0.37 -2.89 1.30
N TRP A 346 -0.62 -2.53 2.12
CA TRP A 346 -0.63 -1.24 2.82
C TRP A 346 0.40 -1.16 3.94
N ASP A 347 0.63 -2.25 4.67
CA ASP A 347 1.63 -2.28 5.75
C ASP A 347 3.06 -2.21 5.19
N VAL A 348 3.35 -2.97 4.12
CA VAL A 348 4.67 -2.90 3.51
C VAL A 348 4.90 -1.58 2.79
N ALA A 349 3.87 -0.96 2.20
CA ALA A 349 3.96 0.37 1.62
C ALA A 349 4.25 1.43 2.68
N ARG A 350 3.62 1.35 3.87
CA ARG A 350 3.94 2.19 5.03
C ARG A 350 5.40 1.99 5.47
N LEU A 351 5.83 0.74 5.64
CA LEU A 351 7.21 0.42 6.03
C LEU A 351 8.22 0.95 5.00
N ALA A 352 7.93 0.84 3.70
CA ALA A 352 8.79 1.33 2.62
C ALA A 352 9.05 2.84 2.65
N GLN A 353 8.16 3.61 3.28
CA GLN A 353 8.33 5.05 3.50
C GLN A 353 9.15 5.35 4.76
N MET A 354 9.30 4.38 5.68
CA MET A 354 10.01 4.53 6.95
C MET A 354 11.48 4.11 6.86
N VAL A 355 11.86 3.29 5.87
CA VAL A 355 13.16 2.62 5.83
C VAL A 355 14.03 3.05 4.65
N LYS A 356 15.34 2.92 4.82
CA LYS A 356 16.37 3.15 3.80
C LYS A 356 17.49 2.11 3.91
N GLY A 357 18.35 2.04 2.91
CA GLY A 357 19.54 1.18 2.96
C GLY A 357 20.40 1.40 4.23
N GLY A 358 20.93 0.31 4.76
CA GLY A 358 21.78 0.30 5.96
C GLY A 358 21.04 0.09 7.28
N ILE A 359 19.70 0.20 7.32
CA ILE A 359 18.90 -0.07 8.55
C ILE A 359 19.10 -1.52 9.00
N THR A 360 19.22 -1.72 10.30
CA THR A 360 19.33 -3.06 10.91
C THR A 360 17.97 -3.74 10.94
N VAL A 361 17.95 -5.02 10.53
CA VAL A 361 16.79 -5.91 10.63
C VAL A 361 17.17 -7.10 11.50
N ILE A 362 16.47 -7.28 12.60
CA ILE A 362 16.69 -8.37 13.55
C ILE A 362 15.57 -9.38 13.37
N PHE A 363 15.93 -10.63 13.08
CA PHE A 363 15.01 -11.77 13.08
C PHE A 363 15.24 -12.55 14.36
N GLN A 364 14.19 -12.69 15.16
CA GLN A 364 14.21 -13.39 16.44
C GLN A 364 13.11 -14.46 16.54
N ALA A 365 13.35 -15.45 17.44
CA ALA A 365 12.42 -16.55 17.68
C ALA A 365 11.32 -16.15 18.66
#